data_77dadeb6b17953ef0ea5d04cfe1257ac
#
_entry.id   77dadeb6b17953ef0ea5d04cfe1257ac
#
_cell.length_a   1.000
_cell.length_b   1.000
_cell.length_c   1.000
_cell.angle_alpha   90.00
_cell.angle_beta   90.00
_cell.angle_gamma   90.00
#
_symmetry.space_group_name_H-M   'P 1'
#
loop_
_entity.id
_entity.type
_entity.pdbx_description
1 polymer ?
#
loop_
_entity_poly.entity_id
_entity_poly.type
_entity_poly.pdbx_seq_one_letter_code
_entity_poly.pdbx_strand_id
1 'polypeptide(L)'
;MATPQGLRKLLLTMVLAGLVGFGIGAPGASAGNTVNPNVSAIPNQVQHNLAMLPWYGVFDHLDYQVNATEVTLNGQVTSEHATTKDDAGRFVKSIPGVTKVVNNIEVLPPSPFDNQIRRAEYRTVFSQADLGRYTMGAIPQVHIIVKNGHVSLEGVVMNEMDKNIAGIVANTVPGVFSVENNLRIG
;
A
#
# COMPACT_ATOMS: atom_id res chain seq x y z
N MET A 1 8.25 -20.70 -32.86
CA MET A 1 7.76 -19.46 -32.25
C MET A 1 6.63 -19.81 -31.31
N ALA A 2 6.87 -19.85 -30.01
CA ALA A 2 5.88 -20.23 -29.01
C ALA A 2 5.74 -19.07 -28.03
N THR A 3 4.53 -18.53 -27.92
CA THR A 3 4.12 -17.50 -26.95
C THR A 3 3.89 -18.13 -25.58
N PRO A 4 4.37 -17.56 -24.47
CA PRO A 4 4.01 -18.06 -23.15
C PRO A 4 2.63 -17.57 -22.73
N GLN A 5 1.76 -18.53 -22.46
CA GLN A 5 0.41 -18.36 -21.95
C GLN A 5 0.44 -17.87 -20.48
N GLY A 6 -0.39 -16.87 -20.18
CA GLY A 6 -0.52 -16.29 -18.86
C GLY A 6 -1.09 -17.24 -17.82
N LEU A 7 -0.53 -17.15 -16.64
CA LEU A 7 -0.91 -17.93 -15.44
C LEU A 7 -2.26 -17.43 -14.89
N ARG A 8 -3.34 -18.14 -15.21
CA ARG A 8 -4.67 -17.90 -14.65
C ARG A 8 -4.70 -18.38 -13.19
N LYS A 9 -5.01 -17.48 -12.28
CA LYS A 9 -5.31 -17.81 -10.89
C LYS A 9 -6.57 -18.68 -10.83
N LEU A 10 -6.40 -19.92 -10.37
CA LEU A 10 -7.49 -20.87 -10.16
C LEU A 10 -8.15 -20.58 -8.80
N LEU A 11 -9.39 -20.11 -8.83
CA LEU A 11 -10.26 -20.06 -7.64
C LEU A 11 -10.76 -21.49 -7.38
N LEU A 12 -10.29 -22.08 -6.28
CA LEU A 12 -10.77 -23.39 -5.82
C LEU A 12 -12.02 -23.21 -4.97
N THR A 13 -13.18 -23.40 -5.57
CA THR A 13 -14.47 -23.51 -4.86
C THR A 13 -14.61 -24.93 -4.33
N MET A 14 -14.53 -25.12 -3.01
CA MET A 14 -14.90 -26.39 -2.37
C MET A 14 -16.43 -26.46 -2.21
N VAL A 15 -17.05 -27.33 -2.99
CA VAL A 15 -18.42 -27.79 -2.79
C VAL A 15 -18.37 -28.97 -1.80
N LEU A 16 -18.96 -28.79 -0.62
CA LEU A 16 -19.11 -29.86 0.35
C LEU A 16 -20.51 -30.49 0.17
N ALA A 17 -20.54 -31.69 -0.35
CA ALA A 17 -21.78 -32.51 -0.43
C ALA A 17 -22.04 -33.16 0.93
N GLY A 18 -23.30 -33.09 1.38
CA GLY A 18 -23.73 -33.57 2.69
C GLY A 18 -23.85 -35.09 2.78
N LEU A 19 -23.62 -35.56 3.99
CA LEU A 19 -24.13 -36.90 4.42
C LEU A 19 -24.91 -36.69 5.72
N VAL A 20 -26.17 -37.10 5.66
CA VAL A 20 -27.12 -37.12 6.77
C VAL A 20 -26.79 -38.32 7.67
N GLY A 21 -26.39 -38.05 8.92
CA GLY A 21 -26.26 -39.05 9.97
C GLY A 21 -27.05 -38.61 11.20
N PHE A 22 -28.12 -39.30 11.50
CA PHE A 22 -28.91 -39.17 12.73
C PHE A 22 -28.11 -39.73 13.92
N GLY A 23 -27.76 -38.89 14.89
CA GLY A 23 -27.10 -39.29 16.15
C GLY A 23 -27.55 -38.39 17.27
N ILE A 24 -28.17 -39.00 18.29
CA ILE A 24 -28.76 -38.37 19.46
C ILE A 24 -27.69 -37.82 20.41
N GLY A 25 -27.82 -36.55 20.77
CA GLY A 25 -27.59 -35.97 22.09
C GLY A 25 -26.19 -35.87 22.70
N ALA A 26 -25.62 -34.65 22.58
CA ALA A 26 -24.93 -33.96 23.69
C ALA A 26 -24.96 -32.44 23.40
N PRO A 27 -25.08 -31.54 24.38
CA PRO A 27 -24.95 -30.12 24.07
C PRO A 27 -23.51 -29.88 23.69
N GLY A 28 -23.27 -29.87 22.37
CA GLY A 28 -21.99 -29.52 21.81
C GLY A 28 -21.65 -28.09 22.19
N ALA A 29 -20.60 -27.93 22.97
CA ALA A 29 -19.95 -26.65 23.11
C ALA A 29 -19.69 -26.09 21.70
N SER A 30 -20.42 -25.06 21.36
CA SER A 30 -20.10 -24.23 20.20
C SER A 30 -18.67 -23.75 20.42
N ALA A 31 -17.73 -24.34 19.71
CA ALA A 31 -16.39 -23.78 19.59
C ALA A 31 -16.57 -22.46 18.85
N GLY A 32 -16.97 -21.44 19.60
CA GLY A 32 -16.90 -20.07 19.13
C GLY A 32 -15.47 -19.86 18.69
N ASN A 33 -15.29 -19.54 17.43
CA ASN A 33 -14.03 -19.05 16.89
C ASN A 33 -13.71 -17.78 17.69
N THR A 34 -13.04 -17.92 18.83
CA THR A 34 -12.52 -16.80 19.62
C THR A 34 -11.34 -16.27 18.82
N VAL A 35 -11.66 -15.44 17.82
CA VAL A 35 -10.65 -14.62 17.17
C VAL A 35 -10.01 -13.82 18.29
N ASN A 36 -8.72 -14.08 18.55
CA ASN A 36 -7.98 -13.35 19.56
C ASN A 36 -8.13 -11.85 19.25
N PRO A 37 -8.70 -11.04 20.14
CA PRO A 37 -8.99 -9.62 19.86
C PRO A 37 -7.73 -8.85 19.45
N ASN A 38 -6.55 -9.30 19.84
CA ASN A 38 -5.30 -8.70 19.41
C ASN A 38 -5.03 -8.93 17.92
N VAL A 39 -5.40 -10.09 17.36
CA VAL A 39 -5.16 -10.39 15.93
C VAL A 39 -6.07 -9.57 15.02
N SER A 40 -7.34 -9.37 15.40
CA SER A 40 -8.28 -8.56 14.62
C SER A 40 -7.92 -7.07 14.61
N ALA A 41 -7.16 -6.60 15.60
CA ALA A 41 -6.72 -5.21 15.70
C ALA A 41 -5.42 -4.92 14.91
N ILE A 42 -4.67 -5.95 14.50
CA ILE A 42 -3.35 -5.78 13.84
C ILE A 42 -3.44 -4.86 12.61
N PRO A 43 -4.37 -5.02 11.65
CA PRO A 43 -4.41 -4.15 10.47
C PRO A 43 -4.52 -2.67 10.82
N ASN A 44 -5.41 -2.33 11.75
CA ASN A 44 -5.61 -0.94 12.18
C ASN A 44 -4.38 -0.38 12.91
N GLN A 45 -3.72 -1.19 13.71
CA GLN A 45 -2.49 -0.79 14.41
C GLN A 45 -1.32 -0.62 13.44
N VAL A 46 -1.20 -1.49 12.42
CA VAL A 46 -0.20 -1.33 11.37
C VAL A 46 -0.43 -0.03 10.61
N GLN A 47 -1.66 0.22 10.16
CA GLN A 47 -2.02 1.46 9.48
C GLN A 47 -1.66 2.69 10.32
N HIS A 48 -2.05 2.67 11.60
CA HIS A 48 -1.76 3.77 12.52
C HIS A 48 -0.25 3.98 12.68
N ASN A 49 0.52 2.92 12.91
CA ASN A 49 1.95 3.02 13.13
C ASN A 49 2.70 3.51 11.89
N LEU A 50 2.30 3.05 10.69
CA LEU A 50 2.88 3.55 9.44
C LEU A 50 2.53 5.03 9.20
N ALA A 51 1.32 5.43 9.56
CA ALA A 51 0.86 6.81 9.47
C ALA A 51 1.62 7.77 10.40
N MET A 52 2.14 7.28 11.51
CA MET A 52 2.88 8.06 12.52
C MET A 52 4.40 8.02 12.32
N LEU A 53 4.88 7.44 11.21
CA LEU A 53 6.31 7.39 10.92
C LEU A 53 6.88 8.79 10.71
N PRO A 54 8.01 9.11 11.36
CA PRO A 54 8.74 10.34 11.07
C PRO A 54 9.12 10.39 9.59
N TRP A 55 8.98 11.55 8.97
CA TRP A 55 9.41 11.82 7.60
C TRP A 55 8.62 11.10 6.49
N TYR A 56 7.54 10.36 6.84
CA TYR A 56 6.67 9.78 5.82
C TYR A 56 5.93 10.89 5.06
N GLY A 57 6.26 11.06 3.81
CA GLY A 57 5.81 12.20 3.02
C GLY A 57 5.22 11.82 1.66
N VAL A 58 5.00 12.84 0.85
CA VAL A 58 4.40 12.72 -0.49
C VAL A 58 5.28 11.91 -1.48
N PHE A 59 6.58 11.84 -1.23
CA PHE A 59 7.53 11.13 -2.09
C PHE A 59 7.88 9.73 -1.62
N ASP A 60 7.18 9.27 -0.59
CA ASP A 60 7.29 7.93 -0.04
C ASP A 60 5.94 7.23 -0.16
N HIS A 61 5.92 5.93 -0.42
CA HIS A 61 4.70 5.13 -0.42
C HIS A 61 4.93 3.85 0.35
N LEU A 62 4.06 3.56 1.30
CA LEU A 62 4.10 2.34 2.10
C LEU A 62 2.77 1.61 1.97
N ASP A 63 2.86 0.32 1.70
CA ASP A 63 1.73 -0.60 1.67
C ASP A 63 2.02 -1.80 2.58
N TYR A 64 0.97 -2.47 3.05
CA TYR A 64 1.13 -3.63 3.92
C TYR A 64 0.08 -4.70 3.64
N GLN A 65 0.46 -5.92 3.97
CA GLN A 65 -0.44 -7.07 3.96
C GLN A 65 -0.33 -7.78 5.32
N VAL A 66 -1.48 -8.12 5.89
CA VAL A 66 -1.56 -8.86 7.15
C VAL A 66 -2.12 -10.24 6.86
N ASN A 67 -1.36 -11.28 7.23
CA ASN A 67 -1.79 -12.67 7.18
C ASN A 67 -1.72 -13.26 8.60
N ALA A 68 -2.86 -13.32 9.27
CA ALA A 68 -2.96 -13.67 10.67
C ALA A 68 -2.05 -12.80 11.56
N THR A 69 -0.90 -13.30 11.97
CA THR A 69 0.08 -12.62 12.84
C THR A 69 1.35 -12.20 12.10
N GLU A 70 1.42 -12.48 10.80
CA GLU A 70 2.53 -12.05 9.94
C GLU A 70 2.16 -10.79 9.17
N VAL A 71 3.07 -9.82 9.12
CA VAL A 71 2.91 -8.57 8.38
C VAL A 71 4.00 -8.46 7.34
N THR A 72 3.60 -8.22 6.10
CA THR A 72 4.52 -7.90 5.00
C THR A 72 4.38 -6.42 4.68
N LEU A 73 5.49 -5.70 4.73
CA LEU A 73 5.60 -4.29 4.37
C LEU A 73 6.20 -4.19 2.97
N ASN A 74 5.60 -3.38 2.12
CA ASN A 74 6.08 -3.08 0.77
C ASN A 74 6.07 -1.57 0.55
N GLY A 75 6.65 -1.14 -0.56
CA GLY A 75 6.65 0.25 -0.99
C GLY A 75 8.04 0.81 -1.21
N GLN A 76 8.12 2.11 -1.38
CA GLN A 76 9.34 2.84 -1.64
C GLN A 76 9.45 4.06 -0.74
N VAL A 77 10.67 4.32 -0.29
CA VAL A 77 11.02 5.55 0.44
C VAL A 77 12.22 6.20 -0.22
N THR A 78 12.29 7.52 -0.15
CA THR A 78 13.43 8.27 -0.68
C THR A 78 14.70 7.98 0.13
N SER A 79 15.87 8.14 -0.49
CA SER A 79 17.15 7.98 0.21
C SER A 79 17.34 8.97 1.36
N GLU A 80 16.70 10.12 1.31
CA GLU A 80 16.69 11.12 2.38
C GLU A 80 15.92 10.62 3.61
N HIS A 81 14.94 9.71 3.38
CA HIS A 81 14.13 9.07 4.41
C HIS A 81 14.45 7.58 4.60
N ALA A 82 15.70 7.17 4.34
CA ALA A 82 16.11 5.76 4.37
C ALA A 82 15.80 5.06 5.72
N THR A 83 15.89 5.82 6.83
CA THR A 83 15.55 5.30 8.18
C THR A 83 14.09 4.90 8.33
N THR A 84 13.18 5.44 7.52
CA THR A 84 11.75 5.11 7.52
C THR A 84 11.52 3.63 7.27
N LYS A 85 12.35 2.97 6.45
CA LYS A 85 12.29 1.52 6.25
C LYS A 85 12.48 0.74 7.55
N ASP A 86 13.54 1.08 8.30
CA ASP A 86 13.88 0.36 9.53
C ASP A 86 12.88 0.70 10.64
N ASP A 87 12.44 1.95 10.72
CA ASP A 87 11.43 2.41 11.66
C ASP A 87 10.08 1.73 11.42
N ALA A 88 9.65 1.60 10.18
CA ALA A 88 8.43 0.87 9.82
C ALA A 88 8.49 -0.59 10.31
N GLY A 89 9.59 -1.27 10.02
CA GLY A 89 9.80 -2.65 10.47
C GLY A 89 9.78 -2.78 11.99
N ARG A 90 10.43 -1.88 12.71
CA ARG A 90 10.51 -1.85 14.17
C ARG A 90 9.16 -1.55 14.80
N PHE A 91 8.43 -0.54 14.31
CA PHE A 91 7.14 -0.14 14.86
C PHE A 91 6.08 -1.23 14.63
N VAL A 92 6.08 -1.84 13.45
CA VAL A 92 5.14 -2.94 13.18
C VAL A 92 5.47 -4.17 14.01
N LYS A 93 6.74 -4.48 14.24
CA LYS A 93 7.14 -5.62 15.09
C LYS A 93 6.76 -5.44 16.55
N SER A 94 6.61 -4.20 17.03
CA SER A 94 6.20 -3.91 18.40
C SER A 94 4.69 -4.08 18.65
N ILE A 95 3.89 -4.30 17.61
CA ILE A 95 2.44 -4.47 17.71
C ILE A 95 2.12 -5.80 18.44
N PRO A 96 1.32 -5.78 19.50
CA PRO A 96 0.91 -7.00 20.20
C PRO A 96 0.19 -7.97 19.25
N GLY A 97 0.68 -9.20 19.18
CA GLY A 97 0.15 -10.25 18.31
C GLY A 97 0.90 -10.41 16.98
N VAL A 98 1.77 -9.49 16.60
CA VAL A 98 2.64 -9.66 15.44
C VAL A 98 3.82 -10.57 15.79
N THR A 99 3.92 -11.69 15.10
CA THR A 99 4.99 -12.68 15.32
C THR A 99 6.13 -12.53 14.32
N LYS A 100 5.82 -12.09 13.11
CA LYS A 100 6.80 -11.94 12.02
C LYS A 100 6.52 -10.71 11.19
N VAL A 101 7.58 -10.01 10.80
CA VAL A 101 7.54 -8.89 9.85
C VAL A 101 8.49 -9.19 8.71
N VAL A 102 7.97 -9.13 7.48
CA VAL A 102 8.75 -9.17 6.24
C VAL A 102 8.81 -7.74 5.72
N ASN A 103 9.98 -7.14 5.68
CA ASN A 103 10.16 -5.75 5.28
C ASN A 103 10.81 -5.66 3.90
N ASN A 104 9.96 -5.53 2.87
CA ASN A 104 10.34 -5.39 1.47
C ASN A 104 10.36 -3.92 1.01
N ILE A 105 10.34 -2.95 1.93
CA ILE A 105 10.41 -1.54 1.57
C ILE A 105 11.73 -1.29 0.84
N GLU A 106 11.65 -0.70 -0.33
CA GLU A 106 12.82 -0.28 -1.12
C GLU A 106 13.24 1.14 -0.72
N VAL A 107 14.53 1.33 -0.49
CA VAL A 107 15.12 2.68 -0.40
C VAL A 107 15.55 3.08 -1.80
N LEU A 108 14.94 4.12 -2.35
CA LEU A 108 15.25 4.63 -3.68
C LEU A 108 16.67 5.21 -3.72
N PRO A 109 17.44 4.98 -4.79
CA PRO A 109 18.79 5.52 -4.88
C PRO A 109 18.78 7.06 -4.89
N PRO A 110 19.80 7.70 -4.34
CA PRO A 110 19.93 9.16 -4.42
C PRO A 110 20.13 9.58 -5.88
N SER A 111 19.26 10.46 -6.37
CA SER A 111 19.27 10.94 -7.75
C SER A 111 18.86 12.41 -7.80
N PRO A 112 19.78 13.34 -8.09
CA PRO A 112 19.44 14.75 -8.28
C PRO A 112 18.41 14.97 -9.40
N PHE A 113 18.46 14.14 -10.45
CA PHE A 113 17.51 14.18 -11.55
C PHE A 113 16.11 13.78 -11.10
N ASP A 114 15.97 12.66 -10.39
CA ASP A 114 14.66 12.24 -9.85
C ASP A 114 14.13 13.24 -8.83
N ASN A 115 15.00 13.87 -8.04
CA ASN A 115 14.61 14.92 -7.11
C ASN A 115 14.09 16.18 -7.82
N GLN A 116 14.60 16.52 -9.01
CA GLN A 116 14.04 17.60 -9.84
C GLN A 116 12.64 17.22 -10.35
N ILE A 117 12.48 15.98 -10.84
CA ILE A 117 11.18 15.47 -11.28
C ILE A 117 10.20 15.46 -10.12
N ARG A 118 10.53 14.92 -8.94
CA ARG A 118 9.66 14.93 -7.75
C ARG A 118 9.11 16.33 -7.46
N ARG A 119 9.99 17.33 -7.42
CA ARG A 119 9.57 18.72 -7.16
C ARG A 119 8.72 19.32 -8.27
N ALA A 120 8.99 18.97 -9.52
CA ALA A 120 8.20 19.42 -10.66
C ALA A 120 6.82 18.75 -10.65
N GLU A 121 6.77 17.44 -10.45
CA GLU A 121 5.53 16.66 -10.29
C GLU A 121 4.64 17.21 -9.18
N TYR A 122 5.21 17.41 -7.99
CA TYR A 122 4.48 17.99 -6.86
C TYR A 122 3.79 19.30 -7.24
N ARG A 123 4.52 20.20 -7.88
CA ARG A 123 3.97 21.51 -8.29
C ARG A 123 2.91 21.34 -9.40
N THR A 124 3.19 20.51 -10.39
CA THR A 124 2.30 20.34 -11.55
C THR A 124 1.00 19.65 -11.17
N VAL A 125 1.07 18.55 -10.44
CA VAL A 125 -0.10 17.77 -10.03
C VAL A 125 -0.94 18.53 -9.01
N PHE A 126 -0.33 19.03 -7.95
CA PHE A 126 -1.11 19.65 -6.86
C PHE A 126 -1.43 21.14 -7.07
N SER A 127 -0.96 21.76 -8.15
CA SER A 127 -1.46 23.07 -8.59
C SER A 127 -2.82 22.99 -9.30
N GLN A 128 -3.25 21.80 -9.71
CA GLN A 128 -4.59 21.62 -10.26
C GLN A 128 -5.63 21.86 -9.17
N ALA A 129 -6.70 22.61 -9.51
CA ALA A 129 -7.67 23.14 -8.54
C ALA A 129 -8.25 22.06 -7.60
N ASP A 130 -8.48 20.85 -8.13
CA ASP A 130 -9.11 19.78 -7.36
C ASP A 130 -8.10 18.81 -6.70
N LEU A 131 -6.84 18.79 -7.15
CA LEU A 131 -5.85 17.85 -6.64
C LEU A 131 -5.11 18.36 -5.40
N GLY A 132 -5.06 19.67 -5.18
CA GLY A 132 -4.42 20.27 -4.01
C GLY A 132 -4.94 19.74 -2.67
N ARG A 133 -6.23 19.36 -2.61
CA ARG A 133 -6.86 18.79 -1.39
C ARG A 133 -6.20 17.50 -0.90
N TYR A 134 -5.59 16.72 -1.77
CA TYR A 134 -4.96 15.44 -1.41
C TYR A 134 -3.62 15.59 -0.68
N THR A 135 -3.11 16.82 -0.57
CA THR A 135 -1.93 17.15 0.26
C THR A 135 -2.32 17.76 1.61
N MET A 136 -3.62 18.08 1.81
CA MET A 136 -4.10 18.66 3.04
C MET A 136 -4.32 17.60 4.11
N GLY A 137 -3.40 17.48 5.05
CA GLY A 137 -3.50 16.52 6.13
C GLY A 137 -2.13 16.15 6.68
N ALA A 138 -2.11 15.42 7.79
CA ALA A 138 -0.88 14.93 8.37
C ALA A 138 -0.19 13.91 7.45
N ILE A 139 -0.98 13.21 6.64
CA ILE A 139 -0.51 12.23 5.66
C ILE A 139 -1.13 12.58 4.32
N PRO A 140 -0.32 12.72 3.27
CA PRO A 140 -0.83 12.89 1.91
C PRO A 140 -1.68 11.67 1.49
N GLN A 141 -2.77 11.91 0.77
CA GLN A 141 -3.60 10.84 0.22
C GLN A 141 -3.09 10.36 -1.14
N VAL A 142 -2.30 11.20 -1.82
CA VAL A 142 -1.65 10.89 -3.09
C VAL A 142 -0.15 11.02 -2.91
N HIS A 143 0.57 10.01 -3.35
CA HIS A 143 2.02 9.91 -3.29
C HIS A 143 2.61 9.89 -4.70
N ILE A 144 3.79 10.47 -4.86
CA ILE A 144 4.52 10.59 -6.12
C ILE A 144 5.86 9.89 -5.96
N ILE A 145 5.99 8.71 -6.52
CA ILE A 145 7.23 7.94 -6.50
C ILE A 145 7.96 8.15 -7.81
N VAL A 146 9.25 8.49 -7.73
CA VAL A 146 10.08 8.67 -8.92
C VAL A 146 11.34 7.84 -8.80
N LYS A 147 11.57 6.99 -9.81
CA LYS A 147 12.75 6.13 -9.91
C LYS A 147 13.26 6.12 -11.34
N ASN A 148 14.49 6.61 -11.54
CA ASN A 148 15.13 6.68 -12.86
C ASN A 148 14.27 7.42 -13.94
N GLY A 149 13.57 8.48 -13.55
CA GLY A 149 12.68 9.23 -14.43
C GLY A 149 11.31 8.59 -14.70
N HIS A 150 11.03 7.42 -14.12
CA HIS A 150 9.71 6.80 -14.13
C HIS A 150 8.92 7.24 -12.90
N VAL A 151 7.69 7.70 -13.14
CA VAL A 151 6.80 8.21 -12.09
C VAL A 151 5.70 7.18 -11.83
N SER A 152 5.45 6.88 -10.55
CA SER A 152 4.25 6.16 -10.11
C SER A 152 3.43 7.07 -9.19
N LEU A 153 2.14 7.21 -9.52
CA LEU A 153 1.17 7.88 -8.66
C LEU A 153 0.44 6.84 -7.83
N GLU A 154 0.57 6.92 -6.51
CA GLU A 154 0.01 5.95 -5.58
C GLU A 154 -0.97 6.62 -4.62
N GLY A 155 -1.92 5.86 -4.08
CA GLY A 155 -2.85 6.37 -3.07
C GLY A 155 -4.31 6.31 -3.47
N VAL A 156 -5.12 7.22 -2.89
CA VAL A 156 -6.58 7.21 -3.04
C VAL A 156 -7.09 8.60 -3.40
N VAL A 157 -7.97 8.64 -4.40
CA VAL A 157 -8.67 9.85 -4.85
C VAL A 157 -10.18 9.65 -4.77
N MET A 158 -10.95 10.72 -4.77
CA MET A 158 -12.40 10.67 -4.58
C MET A 158 -13.17 10.23 -5.83
N ASN A 159 -12.58 10.38 -7.02
CA ASN A 159 -13.28 10.10 -8.28
C ASN A 159 -12.32 9.82 -9.44
N GLU A 160 -12.87 9.29 -10.53
CA GLU A 160 -12.14 8.94 -11.74
C GLU A 160 -11.55 10.18 -12.46
N MET A 161 -12.23 11.32 -12.37
CA MET A 161 -11.76 12.56 -13.00
C MET A 161 -10.44 13.01 -12.37
N ASP A 162 -10.34 13.00 -11.05
CA ASP A 162 -9.12 13.36 -10.32
C ASP A 162 -7.96 12.41 -10.66
N LYS A 163 -8.26 11.10 -10.71
CA LYS A 163 -7.29 10.10 -11.16
C LYS A 163 -6.75 10.40 -12.56
N ASN A 164 -7.67 10.66 -13.50
CA ASN A 164 -7.30 10.91 -14.89
C ASN A 164 -6.51 12.22 -15.04
N ILE A 165 -6.95 13.30 -14.38
CA ILE A 165 -6.25 14.58 -14.41
C ILE A 165 -4.83 14.40 -13.84
N ALA A 166 -4.67 13.74 -12.70
CA ALA A 166 -3.36 13.50 -12.11
C ALA A 166 -2.41 12.79 -13.10
N GLY A 167 -2.87 11.72 -13.75
CA GLY A 167 -2.07 11.01 -14.75
C GLY A 167 -1.72 11.83 -15.98
N ILE A 168 -2.67 12.62 -16.48
CA ILE A 168 -2.45 13.48 -17.66
C ILE A 168 -1.40 14.55 -17.34
N VAL A 169 -1.56 15.26 -16.22
CA VAL A 169 -0.65 16.37 -15.90
C VAL A 169 0.74 15.89 -15.50
N ALA A 170 0.84 14.73 -14.84
CA ALA A 170 2.13 14.11 -14.53
C ALA A 170 2.93 13.80 -15.81
N ASN A 171 2.28 13.33 -16.86
CA ASN A 171 2.94 13.08 -18.15
C ASN A 171 3.48 14.35 -18.83
N THR A 172 3.09 15.53 -18.39
CA THR A 172 3.57 16.80 -19.00
C THR A 172 4.87 17.29 -18.38
N VAL A 173 5.34 16.70 -17.30
CA VAL A 173 6.52 17.15 -16.57
C VAL A 173 7.79 16.81 -17.35
N PRO A 174 8.64 17.81 -17.66
CA PRO A 174 9.89 17.57 -18.37
C PRO A 174 10.82 16.61 -17.63
N GLY A 175 11.38 15.65 -18.37
CA GLY A 175 12.29 14.65 -17.83
C GLY A 175 11.61 13.37 -17.36
N VAL A 176 10.28 13.31 -17.35
CA VAL A 176 9.52 12.09 -17.10
C VAL A 176 9.58 11.17 -18.32
N PHE A 177 9.95 9.91 -18.11
CA PHE A 177 9.99 8.90 -19.18
C PHE A 177 8.68 8.14 -19.28
N SER A 178 8.01 7.89 -18.16
CA SER A 178 6.69 7.27 -18.12
C SER A 178 5.97 7.60 -16.82
N VAL A 179 4.64 7.54 -16.86
CA VAL A 179 3.78 7.65 -15.67
C VAL A 179 2.94 6.40 -15.54
N GLU A 180 2.99 5.77 -14.38
CA GLU A 180 2.10 4.70 -13.97
C GLU A 180 1.09 5.26 -12.95
N ASN A 181 -0.20 5.21 -13.29
CA ASN A 181 -1.24 5.79 -12.46
C ASN A 181 -1.98 4.70 -11.68
N ASN A 182 -1.48 4.40 -10.49
CA ASN A 182 -2.00 3.38 -9.57
C ASN A 182 -3.00 3.96 -8.54
N LEU A 183 -3.47 5.19 -8.75
CA LEU A 183 -4.47 5.80 -7.88
C LEU A 183 -5.76 4.96 -7.86
N ARG A 184 -6.29 4.74 -6.67
CA ARG A 184 -7.55 4.04 -6.44
C ARG A 184 -8.65 5.04 -6.14
N ILE A 185 -9.89 4.70 -6.43
CA ILE A 185 -11.06 5.49 -6.06
C ILE A 185 -11.54 4.97 -4.70
N GLY A 186 -11.71 5.86 -3.71
CA GLY A 186 -12.12 5.55 -2.35
C GLY A 186 -13.48 6.12 -1.99
#